data_065e249a0fdb22562ea13a9239de818b
#
_entry.id   065e249a0fdb22562ea13a9239de818b
#
_cell.length_a   1.000
_cell.length_b   1.000
_cell.length_c   1.000
_cell.angle_alpha   90.00
_cell.angle_beta   90.00
_cell.angle_gamma   90.00
#
_symmetry.space_group_name_H-M   'P 1'
#
loop_
_entity.id
_entity.type
_entity.pdbx_description
1 polymer ?
#
loop_
_entity_poly.entity_id
_entity_poly.type
_entity_poly.pdbx_seq_one_letter_code
_entity_poly.pdbx_strand_id
1 'polypeptide(L)'
;MKPKTPRLLVQGSTFARAWQINRFIKAKICRSEGMKLVTLLAGLTFFCGVAFGDEKNVIQQAPKELPGQAPWWSIDLNSDYTLGSKIIKSGNFGSQAVYHYEIEALRNFHLFDKYYLQCGIDSERFDFSRSNSLYPSSISSMAAEVSFSYWTGEDFYPVLKLEPGFYYTGDHITPNSFDVPIRAVAGYQIWDKVHLVLGVDADPFEQEPVIPICGVNWKINDQYNLRAVFPQPRFSYTPNKTLEFFIAADLIGGGYRNGPTNDHRTNNALLDYSEYRAASGVNYNPQKGVSFEMTVGWSIARRFDYFRAGPDDAAKSAPYFKLDISIDL
;
A
#
# COMPACT_ATOMS: atom_id res chain seq x y z
N MET A 1 -19.35 -50.34 -15.94
CA MET A 1 -18.82 -49.33 -15.01
C MET A 1 -18.58 -48.04 -15.77
N LYS A 2 -19.32 -46.97 -15.49
CA LYS A 2 -19.13 -45.67 -16.12
C LYS A 2 -18.33 -44.76 -15.15
N PRO A 3 -17.34 -43.98 -15.60
CA PRO A 3 -16.57 -43.11 -14.73
C PRO A 3 -17.42 -41.91 -14.31
N LYS A 4 -17.37 -41.58 -13.00
CA LYS A 4 -17.98 -40.39 -12.42
C LYS A 4 -17.08 -39.17 -12.64
N THR A 5 -17.58 -38.18 -13.34
CA THR A 5 -16.96 -36.87 -13.50
C THR A 5 -17.01 -36.09 -12.16
N PRO A 6 -15.94 -35.45 -11.68
CA PRO A 6 -16.01 -34.60 -10.51
C PRO A 6 -16.70 -33.27 -10.85
N ARG A 7 -17.72 -32.89 -10.08
CA ARG A 7 -18.34 -31.57 -10.12
C ARG A 7 -17.41 -30.57 -9.42
N LEU A 8 -16.92 -29.59 -10.15
CA LEU A 8 -16.34 -28.36 -9.60
C LEU A 8 -17.45 -27.55 -8.90
N LEU A 9 -17.38 -27.49 -7.58
CA LEU A 9 -18.17 -26.55 -6.77
C LEU A 9 -17.44 -25.20 -6.80
N VAL A 10 -17.90 -24.29 -7.65
CA VAL A 10 -17.52 -22.89 -7.60
C VAL A 10 -18.25 -22.26 -6.41
N GLN A 11 -17.50 -21.94 -5.36
CA GLN A 11 -18.03 -21.22 -4.19
C GLN A 11 -18.29 -19.74 -4.54
N GLY A 12 -19.55 -19.43 -4.84
CA GLY A 12 -20.03 -18.07 -5.12
C GLY A 12 -20.34 -17.25 -3.86
N SER A 13 -19.39 -17.12 -2.91
CA SER A 13 -19.67 -16.41 -1.65
C SER A 13 -19.18 -14.95 -1.60
N THR A 14 -18.24 -14.57 -2.43
CA THR A 14 -17.60 -13.24 -2.41
C THR A 14 -18.47 -12.17 -3.10
N PHE A 15 -19.17 -12.52 -4.16
CA PHE A 15 -20.04 -11.59 -4.90
C PHE A 15 -21.28 -11.12 -4.12
N ALA A 16 -21.81 -11.97 -3.22
CA ALA A 16 -23.00 -11.63 -2.45
C ALA A 16 -22.74 -10.58 -1.35
N ARG A 17 -21.53 -10.52 -0.79
CA ARG A 17 -21.18 -9.54 0.27
C ARG A 17 -20.95 -8.14 -0.30
N ALA A 18 -20.33 -8.02 -1.46
CA ALA A 18 -20.15 -6.74 -2.15
C ALA A 18 -21.52 -6.11 -2.53
N TRP A 19 -22.52 -6.91 -2.82
CA TRP A 19 -23.86 -6.45 -3.19
C TRP A 19 -24.66 -5.91 -1.99
N GLN A 20 -24.46 -6.43 -0.78
CA GLN A 20 -25.12 -5.92 0.43
C GLN A 20 -24.60 -4.56 0.88
N ILE A 21 -23.32 -4.29 0.75
CA ILE A 21 -22.71 -2.98 1.08
C ILE A 21 -23.23 -1.90 0.12
N ASN A 22 -23.42 -2.23 -1.15
CA ASN A 22 -23.94 -1.31 -2.17
C ASN A 22 -25.39 -0.88 -1.93
N ARG A 23 -26.21 -1.69 -1.26
CA ARG A 23 -27.60 -1.34 -0.89
C ARG A 23 -27.68 -0.30 0.25
N PHE A 24 -26.75 -0.33 1.20
CA PHE A 24 -26.73 0.62 2.31
C PHE A 24 -26.28 2.04 1.89
N ILE A 25 -25.43 2.14 0.88
CA ILE A 25 -24.91 3.42 0.38
C ILE A 25 -25.91 4.11 -0.55
N LYS A 26 -26.63 3.38 -1.39
CA LYS A 26 -27.65 3.96 -2.29
C LYS A 26 -28.83 4.63 -1.59
N ALA A 27 -29.13 4.28 -0.36
CA ALA A 27 -30.28 4.81 0.37
C ALA A 27 -30.08 6.22 0.97
N LYS A 28 -28.85 6.77 0.96
CA LYS A 28 -28.51 8.04 1.64
C LYS A 28 -28.02 9.20 0.76
N ILE A 29 -27.84 8.99 -0.55
CA ILE A 29 -27.28 10.00 -1.45
C ILE A 29 -28.27 10.36 -2.56
N CYS A 30 -29.36 11.00 -2.20
CA CYS A 30 -30.26 11.59 -3.19
C CYS A 30 -30.66 13.00 -2.73
N ARG A 31 -29.85 14.03 -3.10
CA ARG A 31 -30.25 15.44 -3.35
C ARG A 31 -29.03 16.37 -3.49
N SER A 32 -28.66 16.68 -4.70
CA SER A 32 -28.33 18.00 -5.27
C SER A 32 -27.42 17.86 -6.52
N GLU A 33 -27.68 18.67 -7.52
CA GLU A 33 -27.06 18.52 -8.86
C GLU A 33 -25.58 18.91 -8.96
N GLY A 34 -25.05 19.66 -8.01
CA GLY A 34 -23.62 20.01 -7.93
C GLY A 34 -22.71 18.86 -7.45
N MET A 35 -23.28 17.78 -6.95
CA MET A 35 -22.57 16.63 -6.38
C MET A 35 -22.31 15.50 -7.38
N LYS A 36 -22.81 15.61 -8.61
CA LYS A 36 -22.72 14.52 -9.61
C LYS A 36 -21.29 14.26 -10.08
N LEU A 37 -20.46 15.28 -10.20
CA LEU A 37 -19.06 15.13 -10.64
C LEU A 37 -18.18 14.53 -9.53
N VAL A 38 -18.37 14.98 -8.30
CA VAL A 38 -17.67 14.46 -7.11
C VAL A 38 -18.10 13.03 -6.81
N THR A 39 -19.39 12.70 -7.04
CA THR A 39 -19.91 11.34 -6.85
C THR A 39 -19.45 10.39 -7.96
N LEU A 40 -19.22 10.88 -9.20
CA LEU A 40 -18.65 10.07 -10.27
C LEU A 40 -17.17 9.74 -10.02
N LEU A 41 -16.38 10.71 -9.56
CA LEU A 41 -14.99 10.52 -9.19
C LEU A 41 -14.85 9.63 -7.93
N ALA A 42 -15.66 9.86 -6.90
CA ALA A 42 -15.74 8.99 -5.73
C ALA A 42 -16.30 7.59 -6.06
N GLY A 43 -17.17 7.49 -7.06
CA GLY A 43 -17.72 6.23 -7.55
C GLY A 43 -16.70 5.39 -8.33
N LEU A 44 -15.79 6.02 -9.10
CA LEU A 44 -14.70 5.32 -9.79
C LEU A 44 -13.67 4.78 -8.79
N THR A 45 -13.32 5.55 -7.75
CA THR A 45 -12.42 5.09 -6.68
C THR A 45 -13.08 4.01 -5.81
N PHE A 46 -14.42 4.00 -5.67
CA PHE A 46 -15.13 3.02 -4.87
C PHE A 46 -15.40 1.70 -5.62
N PHE A 47 -15.41 1.70 -6.96
CA PHE A 47 -15.61 0.47 -7.75
C PHE A 47 -14.34 -0.39 -7.88
N CYS A 48 -13.14 0.20 -7.70
CA CYS A 48 -11.87 -0.54 -7.55
C CYS A 48 -11.63 -1.07 -6.12
N GLY A 49 -12.52 -0.81 -5.18
CA GLY A 49 -12.30 -0.93 -3.74
C GLY A 49 -12.53 -2.31 -3.13
N VAL A 50 -12.07 -3.41 -3.69
CA VAL A 50 -11.98 -4.71 -3.01
C VAL A 50 -10.80 -5.51 -3.56
N ALA A 51 -9.60 -4.97 -3.45
CA ALA A 51 -8.39 -5.74 -3.63
C ALA A 51 -7.36 -5.21 -2.62
N PHE A 52 -6.66 -6.11 -1.99
CA PHE A 52 -5.84 -5.88 -0.82
C PHE A 52 -4.39 -6.12 -1.18
N GLY A 53 -3.51 -5.18 -0.95
CA GLY A 53 -2.10 -5.33 -1.16
C GLY A 53 -1.32 -4.10 -0.68
N ASP A 54 -0.10 -4.32 -0.27
CA ASP A 54 0.80 -3.28 0.19
C ASP A 54 1.31 -2.45 -0.98
N GLU A 55 1.11 -1.16 -0.93
CA GLU A 55 1.64 -0.23 -1.92
C GLU A 55 2.60 0.76 -1.31
N LYS A 56 3.85 0.37 -1.28
CA LYS A 56 4.94 1.28 -1.02
C LYS A 56 5.12 2.24 -2.21
N ASN A 57 5.02 3.48 -1.94
CA ASN A 57 5.54 4.72 -2.53
C ASN A 57 5.91 4.88 -4.03
N VAL A 58 5.73 3.90 -4.92
CA VAL A 58 6.05 4.09 -6.36
C VAL A 58 5.22 5.19 -7.03
N ILE A 59 4.02 5.47 -6.52
CA ILE A 59 3.17 6.56 -7.04
C ILE A 59 3.48 7.91 -6.38
N GLN A 60 4.17 7.95 -5.25
CA GLN A 60 4.71 9.22 -4.72
C GLN A 60 5.76 9.80 -5.66
N GLN A 61 6.38 8.93 -6.43
CA GLN A 61 7.37 9.25 -7.44
C GLN A 61 6.84 9.23 -8.89
N ALA A 62 5.61 9.61 -9.17
CA ALA A 62 5.42 10.38 -10.40
C ALA A 62 6.41 11.55 -10.24
N PRO A 63 7.49 11.61 -11.05
CA PRO A 63 8.68 12.32 -10.64
C PRO A 63 8.30 13.72 -10.19
N LYS A 64 8.49 13.99 -8.90
CA LYS A 64 8.41 15.36 -8.33
C LYS A 64 9.34 16.27 -9.11
N GLU A 65 10.33 15.65 -9.73
CA GLU A 65 11.33 16.23 -10.61
C GLU A 65 11.41 15.39 -11.89
N LEU A 66 11.60 16.02 -13.02
CA LEU A 66 11.92 15.35 -14.30
C LEU A 66 13.08 14.38 -14.06
N PRO A 67 13.11 13.20 -14.69
CA PRO A 67 14.13 12.18 -14.44
C PRO A 67 15.59 12.65 -14.55
N GLY A 68 15.86 13.72 -15.25
CA GLY A 68 17.18 14.38 -15.27
C GLY A 68 17.50 15.23 -14.03
N GLN A 69 16.58 15.36 -13.08
CA GLN A 69 16.71 16.12 -11.84
C GLN A 69 16.52 15.24 -10.60
N ALA A 70 16.29 13.93 -10.78
CA ALA A 70 16.18 13.00 -9.65
C ALA A 70 17.47 13.01 -8.84
N PRO A 71 17.40 13.02 -7.50
CA PRO A 71 18.57 12.97 -6.64
C PRO A 71 19.38 11.70 -6.92
N TRP A 72 20.71 11.77 -6.73
CA TRP A 72 21.55 10.60 -6.91
C TRP A 72 21.26 9.52 -5.89
N TRP A 73 20.87 9.93 -4.68
CA TRP A 73 20.45 9.08 -3.58
C TRP A 73 19.18 9.63 -2.97
N SER A 74 18.27 8.75 -2.59
CA SER A 74 17.18 9.02 -1.65
C SER A 74 17.26 8.06 -0.49
N ILE A 75 17.02 8.57 0.70
CA ILE A 75 16.92 7.79 1.93
C ILE A 75 15.62 8.18 2.61
N ASP A 76 14.74 7.21 2.82
CA ASP A 76 13.46 7.37 3.48
C ASP A 76 13.45 6.56 4.78
N LEU A 77 13.08 7.22 5.87
CA LEU A 77 12.91 6.63 7.19
C LEU A 77 11.48 6.85 7.64
N ASN A 78 10.78 5.78 7.88
CA ASN A 78 9.40 5.79 8.30
C ASN A 78 9.26 5.11 9.65
N SER A 79 8.48 5.70 10.55
CA SER A 79 8.13 5.07 11.83
C SER A 79 6.74 5.45 12.23
N ASP A 80 5.93 4.47 12.59
CA ASP A 80 4.60 4.72 13.11
C ASP A 80 4.22 3.81 14.29
N TYR A 81 3.24 4.26 15.05
CA TYR A 81 2.69 3.54 16.19
C TYR A 81 1.16 3.57 16.14
N THR A 82 0.56 2.38 15.96
CA THR A 82 -0.88 2.18 16.07
C THR A 82 -1.23 1.70 17.48
N LEU A 83 -2.11 2.44 18.15
CA LEU A 83 -2.54 2.14 19.51
C LEU A 83 -3.26 0.78 19.60
N GLY A 84 -3.26 0.22 20.81
CA GLY A 84 -3.83 -1.09 21.06
C GLY A 84 -5.32 -1.18 20.75
N SER A 85 -5.70 -2.10 19.89
CA SER A 85 -7.08 -2.43 19.55
C SER A 85 -7.38 -3.90 19.70
N LYS A 86 -8.66 -4.22 19.95
CA LYS A 86 -9.14 -5.60 20.19
C LYS A 86 -9.15 -6.41 18.91
N ILE A 87 -8.61 -7.62 18.94
CA ILE A 87 -8.79 -8.62 17.86
C ILE A 87 -10.19 -9.24 18.00
N ILE A 88 -10.95 -9.25 16.90
CA ILE A 88 -12.43 -9.46 16.97
C ILE A 88 -12.79 -10.93 17.15
N LYS A 89 -12.15 -11.84 16.43
CA LYS A 89 -12.53 -13.27 16.40
C LYS A 89 -11.81 -14.15 17.43
N SER A 90 -10.67 -13.72 17.93
CA SER A 90 -9.84 -14.54 18.82
C SER A 90 -10.25 -14.52 20.30
N GLY A 91 -11.48 -14.18 20.60
CA GLY A 91 -12.07 -14.28 21.92
C GLY A 91 -11.32 -13.52 23.02
N ASN A 92 -10.39 -14.17 23.70
CA ASN A 92 -9.66 -13.63 24.85
C ASN A 92 -8.25 -13.10 24.51
N PHE A 93 -7.88 -12.95 23.24
CA PHE A 93 -6.54 -12.46 22.90
C PHE A 93 -6.24 -11.06 23.44
N GLY A 94 -7.26 -10.22 23.58
CA GLY A 94 -7.14 -8.89 24.15
C GLY A 94 -6.82 -7.81 23.12
N SER A 95 -6.14 -6.76 23.59
CA SER A 95 -5.74 -5.62 22.75
C SER A 95 -4.31 -5.78 22.26
N GLN A 96 -4.05 -5.44 20.98
CA GLN A 96 -2.74 -5.48 20.36
C GLN A 96 -2.42 -4.12 19.75
N ALA A 97 -1.29 -3.53 20.14
CA ALA A 97 -0.70 -2.37 19.49
C ALA A 97 0.34 -2.83 18.45
N VAL A 98 0.66 -1.95 17.50
CA VAL A 98 1.67 -2.19 16.46
C VAL A 98 2.66 -1.04 16.47
N TYR A 99 3.93 -1.38 16.43
CA TYR A 99 5.01 -0.47 16.08
C TYR A 99 5.54 -0.86 14.71
N HIS A 100 5.55 0.06 13.77
CA HIS A 100 6.02 -0.14 12.41
C HIS A 100 7.19 0.78 12.13
N TYR A 101 8.19 0.29 11.42
CA TYR A 101 9.28 1.09 10.88
C TYR A 101 9.77 0.53 9.56
N GLU A 102 10.21 1.42 8.71
CA GLU A 102 10.70 1.13 7.37
C GLU A 102 11.90 2.01 7.06
N ILE A 103 12.86 1.45 6.37
CA ILE A 103 14.04 2.13 5.87
C ILE A 103 14.21 1.76 4.40
N GLU A 104 14.17 2.78 3.55
CA GLU A 104 14.45 2.64 2.13
C GLU A 104 15.68 3.48 1.78
N ALA A 105 16.59 2.93 0.98
CA ALA A 105 17.74 3.65 0.47
C ALA A 105 17.93 3.32 -1.01
N LEU A 106 17.75 4.31 -1.87
CA LEU A 106 17.72 4.15 -3.32
C LEU A 106 18.78 5.00 -4.00
N ARG A 107 19.34 4.48 -5.08
CA ARG A 107 20.24 5.19 -5.97
C ARG A 107 19.71 5.24 -7.38
N ASN A 108 19.67 6.43 -7.94
CA ASN A 108 19.22 6.70 -9.30
C ASN A 108 20.38 6.70 -10.27
N PHE A 109 20.20 6.05 -11.42
CA PHE A 109 21.12 6.01 -12.52
C PHE A 109 20.42 6.45 -13.79
N HIS A 110 20.96 7.46 -14.44
CA HIS A 110 20.58 7.80 -15.82
C HIS A 110 21.35 6.89 -16.76
N LEU A 111 20.69 5.92 -17.39
CA LEU A 111 21.36 4.95 -18.24
C LEU A 111 21.73 5.57 -19.61
N PHE A 112 20.72 6.00 -20.36
CA PHE A 112 20.87 6.69 -21.62
C PHE A 112 19.56 7.36 -22.04
N ASP A 113 19.65 8.54 -22.61
CA ASP A 113 18.60 9.39 -23.16
C ASP A 113 17.36 9.49 -22.23
N LYS A 114 16.42 8.55 -22.33
CA LYS A 114 15.13 8.55 -21.63
C LYS A 114 14.96 7.39 -20.64
N TYR A 115 16.00 6.58 -20.41
CA TYR A 115 15.96 5.41 -19.55
C TYR A 115 16.63 5.66 -18.21
N TYR A 116 15.94 5.31 -17.16
CA TYR A 116 16.40 5.45 -15.79
C TYR A 116 16.33 4.11 -15.08
N LEU A 117 17.32 3.84 -14.27
CA LEU A 117 17.39 2.70 -13.37
C LEU A 117 17.50 3.23 -11.95
N GLN A 118 16.69 2.72 -11.06
CA GLN A 118 16.81 2.93 -9.63
C GLN A 118 17.10 1.59 -8.99
N CYS A 119 18.09 1.53 -8.10
CA CYS A 119 18.43 0.34 -7.35
C CYS A 119 18.66 0.70 -5.90
N GLY A 120 18.27 -0.18 -5.00
CA GLY A 120 18.48 0.04 -3.58
C GLY A 120 18.08 -1.12 -2.71
N ILE A 121 17.84 -0.81 -1.47
CA ILE A 121 17.36 -1.74 -0.45
C ILE A 121 16.15 -1.14 0.24
N ASP A 122 15.22 -2.02 0.59
CA ASP A 122 14.08 -1.74 1.43
C ASP A 122 14.06 -2.73 2.60
N SER A 123 13.75 -2.25 3.79
CA SER A 123 13.55 -3.08 4.97
C SER A 123 12.42 -2.54 5.81
N GLU A 124 11.42 -3.35 6.02
CA GLU A 124 10.22 -3.03 6.78
C GLU A 124 10.02 -4.00 7.92
N ARG A 125 9.47 -3.52 9.05
CA ARG A 125 9.11 -4.36 10.17
C ARG A 125 7.92 -3.82 10.94
N PHE A 126 7.03 -4.75 11.29
CA PHE A 126 5.93 -4.53 12.23
C PHE A 126 6.18 -5.37 13.48
N ASP A 127 6.24 -4.74 14.63
CA ASP A 127 6.31 -5.38 15.94
C ASP A 127 4.96 -5.30 16.65
N PHE A 128 4.45 -6.44 17.07
CA PHE A 128 3.15 -6.56 17.71
C PHE A 128 3.31 -6.70 19.24
N SER A 129 2.59 -5.90 20.02
CA SER A 129 2.68 -5.89 21.48
C SER A 129 2.25 -7.19 22.13
N ARG A 130 1.55 -8.07 21.41
CA ARG A 130 1.12 -9.40 21.84
C ARG A 130 1.22 -10.39 20.69
N SER A 131 1.63 -11.62 21.00
CA SER A 131 1.78 -12.71 20.06
C SER A 131 1.29 -14.04 20.64
N ASN A 132 0.96 -14.98 19.77
CA ASN A 132 0.71 -16.39 20.08
C ASN A 132 0.94 -17.24 18.82
N SER A 133 0.51 -18.49 18.80
CA SER A 133 0.66 -19.37 17.62
C SER A 133 -0.08 -18.88 16.36
N LEU A 134 -1.08 -18.00 16.50
CA LEU A 134 -1.86 -17.45 15.38
C LEU A 134 -1.44 -16.03 15.00
N TYR A 135 -0.79 -15.30 15.90
CA TYR A 135 -0.36 -13.91 15.70
C TYR A 135 1.13 -13.83 15.98
N PRO A 136 1.97 -13.59 14.98
CA PRO A 136 3.41 -13.49 15.18
C PRO A 136 3.76 -12.30 16.09
N SER A 137 4.95 -12.34 16.67
CA SER A 137 5.50 -11.20 17.42
C SER A 137 5.92 -10.07 16.52
N SER A 138 6.31 -10.41 15.29
CA SER A 138 6.69 -9.46 14.25
C SER A 138 6.49 -10.05 12.85
N ILE A 139 6.39 -9.17 11.87
CA ILE A 139 6.51 -9.49 10.45
C ILE A 139 7.55 -8.54 9.86
N SER A 140 8.34 -9.01 8.91
CA SER A 140 9.45 -8.24 8.35
C SER A 140 9.69 -8.57 6.90
N SER A 141 10.16 -7.56 6.15
CA SER A 141 10.75 -7.73 4.83
C SER A 141 12.17 -7.18 4.80
N MET A 142 12.99 -7.78 3.96
CA MET A 142 14.29 -7.29 3.54
C MET A 142 14.43 -7.57 2.05
N ALA A 143 14.36 -6.54 1.24
CA ALA A 143 14.35 -6.66 -0.21
C ALA A 143 15.41 -5.78 -0.86
N ALA A 144 15.90 -6.21 -2.03
CA ALA A 144 16.55 -5.32 -2.97
C ALA A 144 15.45 -4.71 -3.86
N GLU A 145 15.53 -3.42 -4.08
CA GLU A 145 14.65 -2.73 -5.02
C GLU A 145 15.36 -2.49 -6.34
N VAL A 146 14.69 -2.83 -7.43
CA VAL A 146 15.16 -2.53 -8.80
C VAL A 146 14.00 -1.97 -9.60
N SER A 147 14.10 -0.71 -10.00
CA SER A 147 13.05 -0.03 -10.75
C SER A 147 13.58 0.50 -12.08
N PHE A 148 12.87 0.19 -13.17
CA PHE A 148 13.14 0.71 -14.50
C PHE A 148 12.04 1.68 -14.90
N SER A 149 12.44 2.87 -15.35
CA SER A 149 11.50 3.84 -15.87
C SER A 149 11.95 4.37 -17.24
N TYR A 150 10.94 4.66 -18.07
CA TYR A 150 11.15 5.27 -19.39
C TYR A 150 10.38 6.59 -19.46
N TRP A 151 11.08 7.66 -19.75
CA TRP A 151 10.49 9.00 -19.83
C TRP A 151 10.41 9.48 -21.27
N THR A 152 9.19 9.60 -21.81
CA THR A 152 8.98 10.07 -23.19
C THR A 152 8.91 11.59 -23.34
N GLY A 153 8.99 12.30 -22.24
CA GLY A 153 8.65 13.70 -22.09
C GLY A 153 7.56 13.84 -21.02
N GLU A 154 6.63 14.78 -21.16
CA GLU A 154 5.59 15.01 -20.16
C GLU A 154 4.41 14.03 -20.26
N ASP A 155 4.22 13.37 -21.43
CA ASP A 155 2.97 12.70 -21.76
C ASP A 155 2.84 11.27 -21.23
N PHE A 156 3.95 10.51 -21.18
CA PHE A 156 3.90 9.09 -20.83
C PHE A 156 5.15 8.63 -20.10
N TYR A 157 4.97 7.95 -18.95
CA TYR A 157 6.05 7.42 -18.13
C TYR A 157 5.68 6.05 -17.52
N PRO A 158 6.10 4.95 -18.13
CA PRO A 158 5.99 3.63 -17.54
C PRO A 158 7.12 3.38 -16.54
N VAL A 159 6.77 2.65 -15.47
CA VAL A 159 7.68 2.19 -14.41
C VAL A 159 7.45 0.71 -14.19
N LEU A 160 8.52 -0.06 -14.12
CA LEU A 160 8.53 -1.45 -13.68
C LEU A 160 9.43 -1.57 -12.45
N LYS A 161 8.87 -1.99 -11.31
CA LYS A 161 9.56 -2.21 -10.05
C LYS A 161 9.57 -3.69 -9.72
N LEU A 162 10.69 -4.19 -9.25
CA LEU A 162 10.92 -5.54 -8.75
C LEU A 162 11.50 -5.45 -7.34
N GLU A 163 11.00 -6.25 -6.40
CA GLU A 163 11.44 -6.26 -5.00
C GLU A 163 11.83 -7.69 -4.55
N PRO A 164 12.89 -8.30 -5.16
CA PRO A 164 13.37 -9.60 -4.70
C PRO A 164 13.87 -9.53 -3.27
N GLY A 165 13.30 -10.34 -2.38
CA GLY A 165 13.62 -10.26 -0.96
C GLY A 165 13.10 -11.42 -0.12
N PHE A 166 13.28 -11.28 1.18
CA PHE A 166 12.77 -12.19 2.19
C PHE A 166 11.63 -11.54 2.96
N TYR A 167 10.48 -12.18 2.98
CA TYR A 167 9.25 -11.76 3.63
C TYR A 167 8.86 -12.81 4.66
N TYR A 168 9.00 -12.52 5.96
CA TYR A 168 8.95 -13.53 7.00
C TYR A 168 8.28 -13.03 8.29
N THR A 169 7.87 -13.97 9.13
CA THR A 169 7.32 -13.68 10.45
C THR A 169 8.31 -14.06 11.56
N GLY A 170 8.33 -13.31 12.65
CA GLY A 170 9.28 -13.52 13.76
C GLY A 170 10.72 -13.37 13.29
N ASP A 171 11.60 -14.22 13.80
CA ASP A 171 13.04 -14.17 13.47
C ASP A 171 13.46 -15.37 12.56
N HIS A 172 12.48 -16.00 11.87
CA HIS A 172 12.72 -17.22 11.10
C HIS A 172 12.77 -16.95 9.60
N ILE A 173 13.95 -16.64 9.08
CA ILE A 173 14.20 -16.57 7.65
C ILE A 173 14.45 -17.99 7.12
N THR A 174 13.70 -18.39 6.11
CA THR A 174 13.85 -19.70 5.42
C THR A 174 13.96 -19.46 3.91
N PRO A 175 14.49 -20.41 3.12
CA PRO A 175 14.46 -20.28 1.66
C PRO A 175 13.05 -20.08 1.09
N ASN A 176 12.02 -20.59 1.78
CA ASN A 176 10.62 -20.41 1.38
C ASN A 176 10.07 -18.99 1.68
N SER A 177 10.82 -18.18 2.42
CA SER A 177 10.47 -16.76 2.67
C SER A 177 10.89 -15.84 1.53
N PHE A 178 11.61 -16.35 0.53
CA PHE A 178 12.01 -15.57 -0.64
C PHE A 178 10.83 -15.38 -1.58
N ASP A 179 10.58 -14.11 -1.96
CA ASP A 179 9.60 -13.73 -2.96
C ASP A 179 10.12 -12.59 -3.85
N VAL A 180 9.39 -12.31 -4.93
CA VAL A 180 9.69 -11.22 -5.86
C VAL A 180 8.39 -10.51 -6.22
N PRO A 181 7.90 -9.61 -5.36
CA PRO A 181 6.83 -8.70 -5.73
C PRO A 181 7.20 -7.88 -6.97
N ILE A 182 6.21 -7.66 -7.84
CA ILE A 182 6.39 -7.00 -9.13
C ILE A 182 5.31 -5.93 -9.26
N ARG A 183 5.72 -4.70 -9.55
CA ARG A 183 4.80 -3.60 -9.83
C ARG A 183 5.06 -3.01 -11.19
N ALA A 184 4.02 -2.89 -12.01
CA ALA A 184 4.08 -2.24 -13.31
C ALA A 184 3.03 -1.13 -13.36
N VAL A 185 3.47 0.12 -13.51
CA VAL A 185 2.61 1.31 -13.53
C VAL A 185 2.96 2.18 -14.71
N ALA A 186 1.96 2.80 -15.32
CA ALA A 186 2.16 3.82 -16.33
C ALA A 186 1.30 5.05 -16.02
N GLY A 187 1.91 6.23 -16.14
CA GLY A 187 1.22 7.50 -16.15
C GLY A 187 1.08 8.04 -17.57
N TYR A 188 -0.09 8.56 -17.91
CA TYR A 188 -0.39 9.20 -19.18
C TYR A 188 -1.05 10.56 -18.96
N GLN A 189 -0.46 11.61 -19.51
CA GLN A 189 -1.01 12.96 -19.43
C GLN A 189 -2.20 13.08 -20.39
N ILE A 190 -3.40 13.31 -19.83
CA ILE A 190 -4.63 13.50 -20.63
C ILE A 190 -4.98 14.98 -20.82
N TRP A 191 -4.54 15.84 -19.90
CA TRP A 191 -4.63 17.30 -19.98
C TRP A 191 -3.41 17.91 -19.28
N ASP A 192 -3.09 19.16 -19.53
CA ASP A 192 -1.90 19.87 -19.01
C ASP A 192 -1.62 19.67 -17.50
N LYS A 193 -2.63 19.35 -16.71
CA LYS A 193 -2.53 19.20 -15.26
C LYS A 193 -3.12 17.89 -14.74
N VAL A 194 -3.48 16.97 -15.63
CA VAL A 194 -4.16 15.72 -15.25
C VAL A 194 -3.46 14.53 -15.89
N HIS A 195 -2.97 13.63 -15.06
CA HIS A 195 -2.38 12.36 -15.50
C HIS A 195 -3.28 11.21 -15.07
N LEU A 196 -3.60 10.34 -16.01
CA LEU A 196 -4.18 9.04 -15.75
C LEU A 196 -3.08 8.09 -15.28
N VAL A 197 -3.32 7.35 -14.22
CA VAL A 197 -2.41 6.32 -13.71
C VAL A 197 -3.08 4.97 -13.83
N LEU A 198 -2.41 4.03 -14.47
CA LEU A 198 -2.87 2.65 -14.63
C LEU A 198 -1.73 1.69 -14.38
N GLY A 199 -2.02 0.57 -13.73
CA GLY A 199 -0.99 -0.41 -13.42
C GLY A 199 -1.53 -1.65 -12.75
N VAL A 200 -0.60 -2.49 -12.32
CA VAL A 200 -0.84 -3.68 -11.52
C VAL A 200 0.26 -3.84 -10.49
N ASP A 201 -0.11 -4.35 -9.34
CA ASP A 201 0.79 -4.89 -8.35
C ASP A 201 0.59 -6.40 -8.28
N ALA A 202 1.67 -7.15 -8.19
CA ALA A 202 1.62 -8.60 -8.18
C ALA A 202 2.56 -9.14 -7.09
N ASP A 203 1.97 -9.71 -6.04
CA ASP A 203 2.67 -10.39 -4.95
C ASP A 203 2.14 -11.83 -4.78
N PRO A 204 2.96 -12.86 -5.11
CA PRO A 204 2.57 -14.26 -4.94
C PRO A 204 2.27 -14.69 -3.51
N PHE A 205 2.73 -13.94 -2.50
CA PHE A 205 2.50 -14.26 -1.09
C PHE A 205 1.20 -13.69 -0.53
N GLU A 206 0.51 -12.83 -1.26
CA GLU A 206 -0.77 -12.28 -0.87
C GLU A 206 -1.97 -13.19 -1.22
N GLN A 207 -3.08 -12.96 -0.55
CA GLN A 207 -4.34 -13.62 -0.83
C GLN A 207 -4.87 -13.23 -2.22
N GLU A 208 -4.79 -11.95 -2.54
CA GLU A 208 -5.14 -11.38 -3.83
C GLU A 208 -3.84 -11.06 -4.59
N PRO A 209 -3.25 -12.04 -5.28
CA PRO A 209 -1.89 -11.94 -5.80
C PRO A 209 -1.71 -10.91 -6.93
N VAL A 210 -2.76 -10.28 -7.39
CA VAL A 210 -2.72 -9.23 -8.41
C VAL A 210 -3.74 -8.14 -8.07
N ILE A 211 -3.25 -6.94 -7.84
CA ILE A 211 -4.03 -5.78 -7.49
C ILE A 211 -3.96 -4.74 -8.60
N PRO A 212 -5.10 -4.24 -9.11
CA PRO A 212 -5.09 -3.18 -10.09
C PRO A 212 -4.76 -1.83 -9.43
N ILE A 213 -3.87 -1.07 -10.06
CA ILE A 213 -3.57 0.31 -9.73
C ILE A 213 -4.30 1.19 -10.74
N CYS A 214 -5.17 2.09 -10.30
CA CYS A 214 -5.87 2.99 -11.22
C CYS A 214 -6.28 4.30 -10.55
N GLY A 215 -6.25 5.37 -11.32
CA GLY A 215 -6.70 6.67 -10.82
C GLY A 215 -6.19 7.85 -11.63
N VAL A 216 -6.24 9.01 -11.00
CA VAL A 216 -5.79 10.26 -11.60
C VAL A 216 -4.95 11.07 -10.63
N ASN A 217 -3.89 11.68 -11.16
CA ASN A 217 -3.16 12.77 -10.52
C ASN A 217 -3.61 14.08 -11.16
N TRP A 218 -4.15 14.99 -10.37
CA TRP A 218 -4.66 16.27 -10.84
C TRP A 218 -4.04 17.43 -10.06
N LYS A 219 -3.15 18.17 -10.71
CA LYS A 219 -2.67 19.45 -10.22
C LYS A 219 -3.74 20.54 -10.47
N ILE A 220 -4.66 20.71 -9.52
CA ILE A 220 -5.78 21.65 -9.63
C ILE A 220 -5.25 23.07 -9.87
N ASN A 221 -4.28 23.49 -9.07
CA ASN A 221 -3.52 24.72 -9.22
C ASN A 221 -2.16 24.59 -8.51
N ASP A 222 -1.43 25.68 -8.29
CA ASP A 222 -0.10 25.63 -7.66
C ASP A 222 -0.15 25.34 -6.14
N GLN A 223 -1.32 25.43 -5.51
CA GLN A 223 -1.50 25.16 -4.09
C GLN A 223 -2.25 23.85 -3.81
N TYR A 224 -3.08 23.39 -4.74
CA TYR A 224 -3.92 22.20 -4.52
C TYR A 224 -3.57 21.10 -5.50
N ASN A 225 -3.30 19.92 -4.96
CA ASN A 225 -3.07 18.69 -5.72
C ASN A 225 -3.98 17.57 -5.22
N LEU A 226 -4.59 16.84 -6.15
CA LEU A 226 -5.39 15.66 -5.88
C LEU A 226 -4.74 14.46 -6.56
N ARG A 227 -4.26 13.51 -5.78
CA ARG A 227 -3.88 12.17 -6.22
C ARG A 227 -5.01 11.21 -5.84
N ALA A 228 -5.96 11.01 -6.74
CA ALA A 228 -7.05 10.05 -6.56
C ALA A 228 -6.65 8.72 -7.24
N VAL A 229 -5.57 8.11 -6.76
CA VAL A 229 -5.03 6.83 -7.25
C VAL A 229 -5.22 5.79 -6.16
N PHE A 230 -5.92 4.70 -6.51
CA PHE A 230 -6.07 3.55 -5.63
C PHE A 230 -4.75 2.75 -5.59
N PRO A 231 -4.33 2.26 -4.39
CA PRO A 231 -5.06 2.30 -3.10
C PRO A 231 -4.69 3.48 -2.19
N GLN A 232 -3.86 4.43 -2.62
CA GLN A 232 -3.32 5.51 -1.80
C GLN A 232 -3.76 6.91 -2.26
N PRO A 233 -5.04 7.28 -2.15
CA PRO A 233 -5.51 8.62 -2.48
C PRO A 233 -4.96 9.66 -1.49
N ARG A 234 -4.56 10.81 -2.02
CA ARG A 234 -4.08 11.95 -1.22
C ARG A 234 -4.58 13.26 -1.82
N PHE A 235 -5.07 14.15 -0.98
CA PHE A 235 -5.38 15.54 -1.33
C PHE A 235 -4.47 16.45 -0.53
N SER A 236 -3.73 17.32 -1.23
CA SER A 236 -2.72 18.20 -0.64
C SER A 236 -3.05 19.66 -0.83
N TYR A 237 -2.73 20.47 0.18
CA TYR A 237 -2.73 21.91 0.15
C TYR A 237 -1.35 22.46 0.52
N THR A 238 -0.67 23.12 -0.43
CA THR A 238 0.70 23.64 -0.31
C THR A 238 0.66 25.18 -0.32
N PRO A 239 0.47 25.86 0.84
CA PRO A 239 0.39 27.31 0.90
C PRO A 239 1.70 28.00 0.49
N ASN A 240 2.83 27.34 0.67
CA ASN A 240 4.15 27.82 0.30
C ASN A 240 5.09 26.63 0.04
N LYS A 241 6.32 26.87 -0.41
CA LYS A 241 7.29 25.83 -0.78
C LYS A 241 7.79 24.97 0.39
N THR A 242 7.54 25.40 1.62
CA THR A 242 8.08 24.78 2.84
C THR A 242 7.05 23.88 3.53
N LEU A 243 5.75 24.18 3.36
CA LEU A 243 4.68 23.47 4.07
C LEU A 243 3.65 22.91 3.11
N GLU A 244 3.27 21.65 3.34
CA GLU A 244 2.13 20.99 2.71
C GLU A 244 1.25 20.37 3.79
N PHE A 245 -0.04 20.61 3.74
CA PHE A 245 -1.06 19.94 4.54
C PHE A 245 -1.77 18.92 3.66
N PHE A 246 -2.12 17.77 4.22
CA PHE A 246 -2.80 16.75 3.43
C PHE A 246 -3.83 15.95 4.23
N ILE A 247 -4.72 15.33 3.47
CA ILE A 247 -5.53 14.20 3.91
C ILE A 247 -5.23 13.03 2.98
N ALA A 248 -5.12 11.83 3.54
CA ALA A 248 -4.76 10.63 2.78
C ALA A 248 -5.50 9.40 3.30
N ALA A 249 -5.58 8.38 2.46
CA ALA A 249 -5.83 7.02 2.90
C ALA A 249 -4.71 6.13 2.37
N ASP A 250 -4.32 5.15 3.17
CA ASP A 250 -3.26 4.22 2.87
C ASP A 250 -3.72 2.79 3.12
N LEU A 251 -3.13 1.87 2.38
CA LEU A 251 -3.16 0.45 2.65
C LEU A 251 -1.71 0.00 2.83
N ILE A 252 -1.40 -0.58 3.98
CA ILE A 252 -0.06 -1.09 4.30
C ILE A 252 -0.14 -2.55 4.73
N GLY A 253 0.99 -3.25 4.65
CA GLY A 253 1.15 -4.66 4.94
C GLY A 253 1.61 -5.45 3.71
N GLY A 254 1.35 -6.73 3.63
CA GLY A 254 1.79 -7.61 2.54
C GLY A 254 1.74 -9.08 2.91
N GLY A 255 2.28 -9.92 2.02
CA GLY A 255 2.38 -11.35 2.18
C GLY A 255 3.68 -11.78 2.89
N TYR A 256 3.57 -12.60 3.94
CA TYR A 256 4.73 -13.04 4.73
C TYR A 256 4.70 -14.55 4.93
N ARG A 257 5.88 -15.19 4.90
CA ARG A 257 6.03 -16.61 5.21
C ARG A 257 6.22 -16.82 6.69
N ASN A 258 5.32 -17.59 7.32
CA ASN A 258 5.48 -17.98 8.70
C ASN A 258 6.60 -19.03 8.82
N GLY A 259 7.37 -18.96 9.90
CA GLY A 259 8.37 -19.95 10.21
C GLY A 259 7.77 -21.29 10.67
N PRO A 260 8.63 -22.28 11.02
CA PRO A 260 8.18 -23.51 11.62
C PRO A 260 7.48 -23.27 12.96
N THR A 261 6.25 -23.76 13.10
CA THR A 261 5.47 -23.69 14.34
C THR A 261 4.91 -25.06 14.71
N ASN A 262 4.51 -25.22 15.99
CA ASN A 262 3.84 -26.43 16.47
C ASN A 262 2.37 -26.48 16.04
N ASP A 263 1.77 -25.39 15.59
CA ASP A 263 0.41 -25.36 15.07
C ASP A 263 0.43 -25.67 13.56
N HIS A 264 -0.14 -26.82 13.20
CA HIS A 264 -0.17 -27.29 11.79
C HIS A 264 -0.87 -26.30 10.82
N ARG A 265 -1.72 -25.40 11.33
CA ARG A 265 -2.44 -24.39 10.53
C ARG A 265 -1.54 -23.24 10.13
N THR A 266 -0.54 -22.93 10.94
CA THR A 266 0.36 -21.79 10.74
C THR A 266 1.80 -22.20 10.42
N ASN A 267 2.11 -23.50 10.50
CA ASN A 267 3.44 -24.03 10.20
C ASN A 267 3.83 -23.81 8.75
N ASN A 268 4.84 -22.99 8.47
CA ASN A 268 5.27 -22.57 7.14
C ASN A 268 4.12 -22.00 6.27
N ALA A 269 3.05 -21.49 6.88
CA ALA A 269 1.91 -20.92 6.16
C ALA A 269 2.22 -19.52 5.62
N LEU A 270 1.45 -19.07 4.65
CA LEU A 270 1.43 -17.69 4.22
C LEU A 270 0.47 -16.91 5.10
N LEU A 271 0.93 -15.77 5.60
CA LEU A 271 0.16 -14.76 6.32
C LEU A 271 0.06 -13.53 5.43
N ASP A 272 -1.15 -13.15 5.09
CA ASP A 272 -1.48 -11.85 4.52
C ASP A 272 -1.82 -10.91 5.67
N TYR A 273 -1.03 -9.85 5.84
CA TYR A 273 -1.27 -8.77 6.79
C TYR A 273 -1.65 -7.51 6.05
N SER A 274 -2.79 -6.94 6.36
CA SER A 274 -3.24 -5.69 5.73
C SER A 274 -3.83 -4.72 6.74
N GLU A 275 -3.54 -3.43 6.58
CA GLU A 275 -4.05 -2.36 7.43
C GLU A 275 -4.50 -1.17 6.59
N TYR A 276 -5.81 -0.86 6.67
CA TYR A 276 -6.40 0.32 6.05
C TYR A 276 -6.32 1.50 6.97
N ARG A 277 -5.80 2.60 6.49
CA ARG A 277 -5.58 3.84 7.23
C ARG A 277 -6.27 5.02 6.58
N ALA A 278 -6.73 5.96 7.38
CA ALA A 278 -7.14 7.29 6.94
C ALA A 278 -6.54 8.34 7.87
N ALA A 279 -5.96 9.37 7.30
CA ALA A 279 -5.14 10.30 8.03
C ALA A 279 -5.19 11.73 7.51
N SER A 280 -4.67 12.64 8.32
CA SER A 280 -4.26 13.96 7.94
C SER A 280 -2.84 14.22 8.47
N GLY A 281 -2.10 15.06 7.77
CA GLY A 281 -0.73 15.34 8.17
C GLY A 281 -0.21 16.65 7.61
N VAL A 282 1.03 16.92 7.98
CA VAL A 282 1.80 18.05 7.50
C VAL A 282 3.17 17.57 7.05
N ASN A 283 3.59 18.02 5.87
CA ASN A 283 4.94 17.85 5.37
C ASN A 283 5.67 19.18 5.44
N TYR A 284 6.84 19.16 6.08
CA TYR A 284 7.71 20.31 6.27
C TYR A 284 9.02 20.11 5.51
N ASN A 285 9.26 20.97 4.52
CA ASN A 285 10.44 20.96 3.66
C ASN A 285 11.36 22.15 4.01
N PRO A 286 12.25 22.04 5.01
CA PRO A 286 13.09 23.16 5.47
C PRO A 286 14.07 23.63 4.41
N GLN A 287 14.55 22.70 3.59
CA GLN A 287 15.50 22.95 2.51
C GLN A 287 15.30 21.93 1.38
N LYS A 288 15.86 22.21 0.20
CA LYS A 288 15.83 21.27 -0.91
C LYS A 288 16.46 19.93 -0.50
N GLY A 289 15.78 18.84 -0.80
CA GLY A 289 16.25 17.48 -0.52
C GLY A 289 16.08 17.01 0.93
N VAL A 290 15.38 17.75 1.79
CA VAL A 290 15.04 17.27 3.15
C VAL A 290 13.57 17.53 3.42
N SER A 291 12.84 16.49 3.82
CA SER A 291 11.46 16.61 4.24
C SER A 291 11.17 15.85 5.54
N PHE A 292 10.23 16.38 6.30
CA PHE A 292 9.70 15.79 7.52
C PHE A 292 8.17 15.74 7.40
N GLU A 293 7.60 14.56 7.41
CA GLU A 293 6.16 14.38 7.40
C GLU A 293 5.68 13.88 8.77
N MET A 294 4.69 14.54 9.33
CA MET A 294 3.99 14.11 10.54
C MET A 294 2.55 13.82 10.20
N THR A 295 2.09 12.63 10.57
CA THR A 295 0.74 12.15 10.27
C THR A 295 0.03 11.69 11.53
N VAL A 296 -1.26 12.01 11.62
CA VAL A 296 -2.17 11.47 12.63
C VAL A 296 -3.40 10.92 11.95
N GLY A 297 -3.88 9.77 12.39
CA GLY A 297 -4.98 9.11 11.72
C GLY A 297 -5.60 7.96 12.48
N TRP A 298 -6.37 7.19 11.76
CA TRP A 298 -7.02 5.97 12.23
C TRP A 298 -6.66 4.78 11.33
N SER A 299 -6.16 3.71 11.96
CA SER A 299 -6.24 2.37 11.42
C SER A 299 -7.71 1.96 11.45
N ILE A 300 -8.36 1.92 10.30
CA ILE A 300 -9.79 1.65 10.17
C ILE A 300 -10.06 0.16 10.32
N ALA A 301 -9.24 -0.66 9.66
CA ALA A 301 -9.30 -2.11 9.71
C ALA A 301 -7.90 -2.69 9.57
N ARG A 302 -7.59 -3.68 10.40
CA ARG A 302 -6.34 -4.43 10.36
C ARG A 302 -6.67 -5.91 10.35
N ARG A 303 -6.08 -6.67 9.40
CA ARG A 303 -6.40 -8.08 9.17
C ARG A 303 -5.15 -8.93 9.25
N PHE A 304 -5.35 -10.17 9.71
CA PHE A 304 -4.38 -11.27 9.68
C PHE A 304 -5.07 -12.45 9.01
N ASP A 305 -4.68 -12.80 7.82
CA ASP A 305 -5.32 -13.86 7.05
C ASP A 305 -4.32 -14.95 6.65
N TYR A 306 -4.48 -16.14 7.25
CA TYR A 306 -3.79 -17.35 6.82
C TYR A 306 -4.60 -18.07 5.75
N PHE A 307 -4.82 -17.43 4.61
CA PHE A 307 -5.81 -17.74 3.58
C PHE A 307 -5.74 -19.18 3.02
N ARG A 308 -4.58 -19.87 3.16
CA ARG A 308 -4.41 -21.25 2.68
C ARG A 308 -4.55 -22.30 3.79
N ALA A 309 -4.58 -21.91 5.04
CA ALA A 309 -4.41 -22.88 6.13
C ALA A 309 -5.20 -22.56 7.39
N GLY A 310 -5.64 -21.34 7.60
CA GLY A 310 -6.06 -20.98 8.93
C GLY A 310 -7.08 -19.89 9.07
N PRO A 311 -7.03 -19.18 10.19
CA PRO A 311 -7.99 -18.17 10.54
C PRO A 311 -7.81 -16.90 9.73
N ASP A 312 -8.93 -16.22 9.50
CA ASP A 312 -9.03 -14.83 9.07
C ASP A 312 -9.53 -14.03 10.27
N ASP A 313 -8.70 -13.15 10.81
CA ASP A 313 -9.00 -12.32 11.97
C ASP A 313 -8.79 -10.84 11.67
N ALA A 314 -9.60 -10.01 12.34
CA ALA A 314 -9.53 -8.56 12.19
C ALA A 314 -9.39 -7.86 13.54
N ALA A 315 -8.67 -6.75 13.58
CA ALA A 315 -8.63 -5.86 14.73
C ALA A 315 -9.64 -4.71 14.57
N LYS A 316 -10.10 -4.18 15.70
CA LYS A 316 -10.90 -2.96 15.71
C LYS A 316 -10.06 -1.76 15.31
N SER A 317 -10.74 -0.70 14.87
CA SER A 317 -10.09 0.57 14.56
C SER A 317 -9.35 1.15 15.78
N ALA A 318 -8.22 1.80 15.50
CA ALA A 318 -7.38 2.45 16.50
C ALA A 318 -6.71 3.70 15.92
N PRO A 319 -6.43 4.73 16.73
CA PRO A 319 -5.63 5.85 16.28
C PRO A 319 -4.17 5.44 16.06
N TYR A 320 -3.49 6.14 15.13
CA TYR A 320 -2.06 5.98 14.90
C TYR A 320 -1.36 7.33 14.71
N PHE A 321 -0.04 7.30 14.89
CA PHE A 321 0.87 8.42 14.64
C PHE A 321 2.01 7.92 13.76
N LYS A 322 2.43 8.74 12.78
CA LYS A 322 3.51 8.42 11.86
C LYS A 322 4.46 9.61 11.73
N LEU A 323 5.74 9.33 11.62
CA LEU A 323 6.81 10.25 11.28
C LEU A 323 7.60 9.68 10.12
N ASP A 324 7.73 10.47 9.05
CA ASP A 324 8.59 10.17 7.93
C ASP A 324 9.69 11.23 7.81
N ILE A 325 10.88 10.80 7.45
CA ILE A 325 12.02 11.65 7.14
C ILE A 325 12.58 11.22 5.80
N SER A 326 12.60 12.13 4.83
CA SER A 326 13.19 11.88 3.51
C SER A 326 14.39 12.78 3.28
N ILE A 327 15.47 12.20 2.75
CA ILE A 327 16.72 12.88 2.44
C ILE A 327 17.10 12.54 0.99
N ASP A 328 17.13 13.55 0.14
CA ASP A 328 17.53 13.51 -1.27
C ASP A 328 18.91 14.19 -1.43
N LEU A 329 19.90 13.45 -1.97
CA LEU A 329 21.30 13.89 -2.11
C LEU A 329 21.74 14.00 -3.57
#